data_c07e3f9df363bb5357d0de2bae700e91
#
_entry.id   c07e3f9df363bb5357d0de2bae700e91
#
_cell.length_a   1.000
_cell.length_b   1.000
_cell.length_c   1.000
_cell.angle_alpha   90.00
_cell.angle_beta   90.00
_cell.angle_gamma   90.00
#
_symmetry.space_group_name_H-M   'P 1'
#
loop_
_entity.id
_entity.type
_entity.pdbx_description
1 polymer ?
#
loop_
_entity_poly.entity_id
_entity_poly.type
_entity_poly.pdbx_seq_one_letter_code
_entity_poly.pdbx_strand_id
1 'polypeptide(L)'
;MTLSASLSPQPFGRIVTAMVTPFDSSGAVDFQLAARLARHLVEQGSDGLLVCGTTGESPTLSWDEQLKLLEAVREAVGSSAQVLAGTGSNSTSEAVKATREAAAVGADGALVVVPYYNKPPQEGLEVHFRAIAEAAPTLPLMLYNIPGRTGCHIEAETVARLMDCPNIVSFKAASGTTEEVTALRLACGSRLAIYSGDDGLTLPMLSVGAVGVVSVASHVAGPQIRAMIDAYVEGEVGAALALHEQLIPLFKALFATTNPIPVKAALEINGWSVGAPRPPLSSLPEAMRTTLSNTLSALRQT
;
A
#
# COMPACT_ATOMS: atom_id res chain seq x y z
N MET A 1 9.41 -35.25 8.49
CA MET A 1 8.29 -34.33 8.74
C MET A 1 8.53 -33.12 7.87
N THR A 2 7.93 -33.05 6.69
CA THR A 2 7.99 -31.89 5.83
C THR A 2 7.09 -30.80 6.45
N LEU A 3 7.70 -29.78 7.05
CA LEU A 3 7.01 -28.55 7.45
C LEU A 3 6.61 -27.80 6.16
N SER A 4 5.52 -28.25 5.53
CA SER A 4 4.84 -27.40 4.54
C SER A 4 4.09 -26.33 5.32
N ALA A 5 4.76 -25.24 5.62
CA ALA A 5 4.09 -24.02 6.02
C ALA A 5 3.25 -23.58 4.81
N SER A 6 1.93 -23.83 4.84
CA SER A 6 1.03 -23.29 3.83
C SER A 6 1.18 -21.75 3.89
N LEU A 7 1.62 -21.16 2.80
CA LEU A 7 1.60 -19.70 2.67
C LEU A 7 0.15 -19.22 2.81
N SER A 8 -0.04 -18.11 3.49
CA SER A 8 -1.38 -17.50 3.62
C SER A 8 -1.95 -17.19 2.23
N PRO A 9 -3.28 -17.17 2.06
CA PRO A 9 -3.90 -16.67 0.84
C PRO A 9 -3.36 -15.30 0.47
N GLN A 10 -3.42 -14.94 -0.81
CA GLN A 10 -2.99 -13.65 -1.33
C GLN A 10 -4.21 -12.92 -1.89
N PRO A 11 -5.07 -12.39 -1.01
CA PRO A 11 -6.38 -11.84 -1.43
C PRO A 11 -6.25 -10.70 -2.44
N PHE A 12 -5.10 -10.04 -2.49
CA PHE A 12 -4.84 -8.90 -3.38
C PHE A 12 -3.60 -9.10 -4.27
N GLY A 13 -3.18 -10.36 -4.48
CA GLY A 13 -1.94 -10.68 -5.18
C GLY A 13 -0.70 -10.44 -4.32
N ARG A 14 0.47 -10.27 -4.94
CA ARG A 14 1.75 -10.08 -4.26
C ARG A 14 2.22 -8.62 -4.25
N ILE A 15 1.86 -7.86 -5.28
CA ILE A 15 2.24 -6.45 -5.44
C ILE A 15 0.98 -5.60 -5.53
N VAL A 16 0.73 -4.83 -4.49
CA VAL A 16 -0.30 -3.79 -4.47
C VAL A 16 0.39 -2.44 -4.56
N THR A 17 0.22 -1.72 -5.66
CA THR A 17 0.80 -0.38 -5.77
C THR A 17 -0.04 0.65 -5.03
N ALA A 18 0.55 1.29 -4.03
CA ALA A 18 -0.05 2.44 -3.34
C ALA A 18 0.00 3.66 -4.28
N MET A 19 -0.99 3.77 -5.15
CA MET A 19 -1.01 4.68 -6.29
C MET A 19 -1.04 6.15 -5.85
N VAL A 20 -0.21 6.99 -6.50
CA VAL A 20 -0.30 8.45 -6.38
C VAL A 20 -1.60 8.97 -7.00
N THR A 21 -2.10 10.09 -6.52
CA THR A 21 -3.16 10.84 -7.18
C THR A 21 -2.54 11.87 -8.13
N PRO A 22 -2.75 11.76 -9.44
CA PRO A 22 -2.33 12.79 -10.38
C PRO A 22 -3.16 14.06 -10.23
N PHE A 23 -2.49 15.21 -10.29
CA PHE A 23 -3.12 16.52 -10.32
C PHE A 23 -2.73 17.28 -11.58
N ASP A 24 -3.63 18.10 -12.08
CA ASP A 24 -3.35 19.04 -13.16
C ASP A 24 -2.61 20.31 -12.64
N SER A 25 -2.35 21.26 -13.55
CA SER A 25 -1.67 22.51 -13.21
C SER A 25 -2.45 23.43 -12.26
N SER A 26 -3.75 23.22 -12.10
CA SER A 26 -4.61 23.94 -11.15
C SER A 26 -4.66 23.27 -9.78
N GLY A 27 -4.11 22.06 -9.64
CA GLY A 27 -4.20 21.21 -8.45
C GLY A 27 -5.51 20.41 -8.37
N ALA A 28 -6.32 20.38 -9.43
CA ALA A 28 -7.47 19.47 -9.52
C ALA A 28 -7.04 18.04 -9.85
N VAL A 29 -7.83 17.06 -9.45
CA VAL A 29 -7.53 15.64 -9.75
C VAL A 29 -7.66 15.40 -11.26
N ASP A 30 -6.59 14.89 -11.87
CA ASP A 30 -6.60 14.44 -13.28
C ASP A 30 -7.02 12.95 -13.36
N PHE A 31 -8.34 12.72 -13.44
CA PHE A 31 -8.91 11.38 -13.52
C PHE A 31 -8.49 10.63 -14.78
N GLN A 32 -8.26 11.33 -15.91
CA GLN A 32 -7.83 10.69 -17.15
C GLN A 32 -6.39 10.21 -17.05
N LEU A 33 -5.52 11.02 -16.47
CA LEU A 33 -4.13 10.61 -16.20
C LEU A 33 -4.08 9.50 -15.16
N ALA A 34 -4.92 9.54 -14.12
CA ALA A 34 -5.04 8.46 -13.14
C ALA A 34 -5.42 7.13 -13.79
N ALA A 35 -6.40 7.13 -14.69
CA ALA A 35 -6.81 5.94 -15.44
C ALA A 35 -5.69 5.39 -16.33
N ARG A 36 -4.89 6.25 -16.99
CA ARG A 36 -3.74 5.83 -17.80
C ARG A 36 -2.61 5.27 -16.93
N LEU A 37 -2.30 5.94 -15.82
CA LEU A 37 -1.30 5.49 -14.87
C LEU A 37 -1.68 4.13 -14.26
N ALA A 38 -2.96 3.94 -13.91
CA ALA A 38 -3.47 2.68 -13.38
C ALA A 38 -3.21 1.51 -14.35
N ARG A 39 -3.56 1.65 -15.62
CA ARG A 39 -3.25 0.62 -16.64
C ARG A 39 -1.77 0.34 -16.75
N HIS A 40 -0.95 1.38 -16.80
CA HIS A 40 0.51 1.23 -16.85
C HIS A 40 1.05 0.45 -15.64
N LEU A 41 0.60 0.77 -14.43
CA LEU A 41 1.06 0.08 -13.22
C LEU A 41 0.71 -1.42 -13.23
N VAL A 42 -0.46 -1.78 -13.76
CA VAL A 42 -0.87 -3.17 -13.95
C VAL A 42 0.03 -3.86 -15.00
N GLU A 43 0.28 -3.22 -16.14
CA GLU A 43 1.20 -3.72 -17.17
C GLU A 43 2.63 -3.90 -16.64
N GLN A 44 3.04 -3.09 -15.65
CA GLN A 44 4.33 -3.18 -14.97
C GLN A 44 4.33 -4.17 -13.80
N GLY A 45 3.30 -5.01 -13.65
CA GLY A 45 3.30 -6.14 -12.73
C GLY A 45 2.58 -5.90 -11.40
N SER A 46 1.76 -4.86 -11.26
CA SER A 46 0.89 -4.71 -10.09
C SER A 46 -0.30 -5.67 -10.19
N ASP A 47 -0.54 -6.48 -9.15
CA ASP A 47 -1.74 -7.32 -9.01
C ASP A 47 -2.92 -6.53 -8.48
N GLY A 48 -2.63 -5.47 -7.74
CA GLY A 48 -3.63 -4.58 -7.18
C GLY A 48 -3.16 -3.13 -7.13
N LEU A 49 -4.13 -2.22 -7.08
CA LEU A 49 -3.90 -0.78 -6.93
C LEU A 49 -4.64 -0.30 -5.69
N LEU A 50 -3.93 0.41 -4.81
CA LEU A 50 -4.52 1.07 -3.66
C LEU A 50 -4.67 2.56 -3.98
N VAL A 51 -5.88 3.04 -4.16
CA VAL A 51 -6.20 4.46 -4.36
C VAL A 51 -6.56 5.13 -3.04
N CYS A 52 -6.34 6.43 -2.96
CA CYS A 52 -6.69 7.25 -1.79
C CYS A 52 -6.06 6.75 -0.46
N GLY A 53 -4.89 6.09 -0.54
CA GLY A 53 -4.04 5.86 0.62
C GLY A 53 -3.18 7.09 0.95
N THR A 54 -2.18 6.92 1.82
CA THR A 54 -1.20 7.97 2.16
C THR A 54 -0.49 8.50 0.91
N THR A 55 -0.04 7.60 0.03
CA THR A 55 0.64 7.93 -1.23
C THR A 55 -0.29 8.65 -2.20
N GLY A 56 -1.57 8.35 -2.15
CA GLY A 56 -2.63 9.01 -2.93
C GLY A 56 -3.10 10.34 -2.33
N GLU A 57 -2.44 10.86 -1.29
CA GLU A 57 -2.74 12.15 -0.66
C GLU A 57 -4.17 12.28 -0.14
N SER A 58 -4.75 11.19 0.37
CA SER A 58 -6.14 11.16 0.88
C SER A 58 -6.52 12.33 1.81
N PRO A 59 -5.63 12.84 2.72
CA PRO A 59 -6.00 13.94 3.60
C PRO A 59 -6.31 15.26 2.87
N THR A 60 -5.89 15.43 1.63
CA THR A 60 -6.09 16.65 0.82
C THR A 60 -7.11 16.46 -0.30
N LEU A 61 -7.71 15.28 -0.39
CA LEU A 61 -8.80 14.97 -1.32
C LEU A 61 -10.15 15.12 -0.63
N SER A 62 -11.11 15.76 -1.28
CA SER A 62 -12.50 15.66 -0.86
C SER A 62 -13.00 14.23 -1.02
N TRP A 63 -14.06 13.87 -0.29
CA TRP A 63 -14.63 12.53 -0.41
C TRP A 63 -15.18 12.25 -1.83
N ASP A 64 -15.75 13.26 -2.48
CA ASP A 64 -16.21 13.15 -3.86
C ASP A 64 -15.06 12.90 -4.84
N GLU A 65 -13.90 13.54 -4.63
CA GLU A 65 -12.71 13.27 -5.43
C GLU A 65 -12.22 11.84 -5.23
N GLN A 66 -12.24 11.32 -3.99
CA GLN A 66 -11.82 9.97 -3.68
C GLN A 66 -12.72 8.92 -4.36
N LEU A 67 -14.03 9.07 -4.30
CA LEU A 67 -14.98 8.16 -4.95
C LEU A 67 -14.83 8.18 -6.47
N LYS A 68 -14.77 9.37 -7.09
CA LYS A 68 -14.56 9.50 -8.54
C LYS A 68 -13.23 8.92 -9.00
N LEU A 69 -12.17 9.06 -8.18
CA LEU A 69 -10.86 8.47 -8.47
C LEU A 69 -10.92 6.94 -8.42
N LEU A 70 -11.60 6.39 -7.42
CA LEU A 70 -11.83 4.96 -7.29
C LEU A 70 -12.58 4.40 -8.50
N GLU A 71 -13.68 5.04 -8.92
CA GLU A 71 -14.46 4.66 -10.09
C GLU A 71 -13.61 4.71 -11.37
N ALA A 72 -12.87 5.80 -11.59
CA ALA A 72 -12.04 5.98 -12.78
C ALA A 72 -10.92 4.93 -12.89
N VAL A 73 -10.27 4.60 -11.76
CA VAL A 73 -9.23 3.57 -11.73
C VAL A 73 -9.83 2.20 -11.96
N ARG A 74 -10.96 1.88 -11.30
CA ARG A 74 -11.63 0.60 -11.44
C ARG A 74 -12.12 0.35 -12.87
N GLU A 75 -12.74 1.36 -13.49
CA GLU A 75 -13.13 1.30 -14.90
C GLU A 75 -11.92 1.07 -15.82
N ALA A 76 -10.80 1.74 -15.54
CA ALA A 76 -9.60 1.67 -16.36
C ALA A 76 -8.93 0.29 -16.36
N VAL A 77 -8.94 -0.42 -15.21
CA VAL A 77 -8.26 -1.73 -15.09
C VAL A 77 -9.20 -2.92 -15.20
N GLY A 78 -10.51 -2.73 -15.00
CA GLY A 78 -11.51 -3.79 -15.09
C GLY A 78 -11.19 -4.97 -14.17
N SER A 79 -11.09 -6.17 -14.75
CA SER A 79 -10.73 -7.41 -14.03
C SER A 79 -9.23 -7.73 -14.06
N SER A 80 -8.39 -6.86 -14.64
CA SER A 80 -6.95 -7.12 -14.78
C SER A 80 -6.17 -6.93 -13.48
N ALA A 81 -6.72 -6.16 -12.54
CA ALA A 81 -6.15 -5.97 -11.21
C ALA A 81 -7.24 -5.65 -10.19
N GLN A 82 -6.94 -5.88 -8.92
CA GLN A 82 -7.83 -5.51 -7.83
C GLN A 82 -7.66 -4.04 -7.47
N VAL A 83 -8.75 -3.34 -7.13
CA VAL A 83 -8.71 -1.93 -6.73
C VAL A 83 -9.18 -1.79 -5.29
N LEU A 84 -8.26 -1.38 -4.42
CA LEU A 84 -8.50 -1.13 -3.01
C LEU A 84 -8.69 0.37 -2.77
N ALA A 85 -9.63 0.72 -1.90
CA ALA A 85 -9.84 2.08 -1.44
C ALA A 85 -9.20 2.33 -0.08
N GLY A 86 -8.50 3.44 0.11
CA GLY A 86 -8.12 3.92 1.43
C GLY A 86 -9.32 4.56 2.14
N THR A 87 -9.88 3.89 3.15
CA THR A 87 -11.11 4.32 3.83
C THR A 87 -10.92 4.62 5.31
N GLY A 88 -9.69 4.45 5.85
CA GLY A 88 -9.41 4.67 7.26
C GLY A 88 -9.48 6.14 7.64
N SER A 89 -10.07 6.42 8.80
CA SER A 89 -10.13 7.72 9.46
C SER A 89 -9.91 7.54 10.97
N ASN A 90 -9.52 8.61 11.66
CA ASN A 90 -9.50 8.65 13.13
C ASN A 90 -10.89 8.84 13.75
N SER A 91 -11.92 8.93 12.93
CA SER A 91 -13.35 8.92 13.29
C SER A 91 -13.98 7.60 12.82
N THR A 92 -14.49 6.79 13.74
CA THR A 92 -15.14 5.52 13.40
C THR A 92 -16.32 5.72 12.45
N SER A 93 -17.15 6.74 12.68
CA SER A 93 -18.31 7.03 11.83
C SER A 93 -17.93 7.41 10.41
N GLU A 94 -16.84 8.16 10.23
CA GLU A 94 -16.30 8.50 8.90
C GLU A 94 -15.73 7.27 8.20
N ALA A 95 -14.92 6.45 8.88
CA ALA A 95 -14.37 5.24 8.31
C ALA A 95 -15.45 4.23 7.91
N VAL A 96 -16.51 4.08 8.73
CA VAL A 96 -17.70 3.27 8.42
C VAL A 96 -18.40 3.77 7.15
N LYS A 97 -18.66 5.10 7.08
CA LYS A 97 -19.28 5.71 5.90
C LYS A 97 -18.43 5.49 4.66
N ALA A 98 -17.14 5.82 4.75
CA ALA A 98 -16.16 5.69 3.68
C ALA A 98 -16.09 4.25 3.11
N THR A 99 -16.04 3.27 4.02
CA THR A 99 -15.96 1.85 3.62
C THR A 99 -17.24 1.37 2.94
N ARG A 100 -18.42 1.80 3.42
CA ARG A 100 -19.71 1.51 2.75
C ARG A 100 -19.78 2.08 1.35
N GLU A 101 -19.39 3.34 1.19
CA GLU A 101 -19.42 4.04 -0.10
C GLU A 101 -18.41 3.43 -1.08
N ALA A 102 -17.19 3.06 -0.61
CA ALA A 102 -16.22 2.33 -1.43
C ALA A 102 -16.77 0.97 -1.89
N ALA A 103 -17.44 0.22 -1.02
CA ALA A 103 -18.11 -1.03 -1.39
C ALA A 103 -19.21 -0.82 -2.43
N ALA A 104 -20.00 0.25 -2.29
CA ALA A 104 -21.11 0.57 -3.20
C ALA A 104 -20.64 0.92 -4.62
N VAL A 105 -19.48 1.56 -4.78
CA VAL A 105 -18.87 1.84 -6.10
C VAL A 105 -18.02 0.68 -6.61
N GLY A 106 -18.01 -0.45 -5.92
CA GLY A 106 -17.45 -1.72 -6.38
C GLY A 106 -15.95 -1.88 -6.12
N ALA A 107 -15.38 -1.29 -5.07
CA ALA A 107 -14.02 -1.62 -4.63
C ALA A 107 -13.87 -3.13 -4.38
N ASP A 108 -12.70 -3.69 -4.69
CA ASP A 108 -12.38 -5.10 -4.43
C ASP A 108 -11.87 -5.31 -2.99
N GLY A 109 -11.53 -4.21 -2.29
CA GLY A 109 -11.11 -4.22 -0.90
C GLY A 109 -10.97 -2.81 -0.34
N ALA A 110 -10.72 -2.71 0.96
CA ALA A 110 -10.42 -1.44 1.61
C ALA A 110 -9.19 -1.54 2.50
N LEU A 111 -8.33 -0.51 2.44
CA LEU A 111 -7.23 -0.32 3.38
C LEU A 111 -7.70 0.60 4.50
N VAL A 112 -7.67 0.11 5.73
CA VAL A 112 -8.11 0.84 6.91
C VAL A 112 -6.92 1.10 7.83
N VAL A 113 -6.43 2.35 7.83
CA VAL A 113 -5.32 2.75 8.70
C VAL A 113 -5.77 2.84 10.15
N VAL A 114 -4.90 2.47 11.08
CA VAL A 114 -5.08 2.71 12.52
C VAL A 114 -5.39 4.19 12.74
N PRO A 115 -6.39 4.55 13.60
CA PRO A 115 -6.70 5.93 13.92
C PRO A 115 -5.46 6.74 14.30
N TYR A 116 -5.26 7.84 13.62
CA TYR A 116 -4.13 8.75 13.79
C TYR A 116 -4.52 9.90 14.72
N TYR A 117 -3.55 10.50 15.42
CA TYR A 117 -3.69 11.69 16.26
C TYR A 117 -4.35 11.44 17.62
N ASN A 118 -5.57 10.88 17.68
CA ASN A 118 -6.36 10.68 18.91
C ASN A 118 -5.97 9.45 19.74
N LYS A 119 -5.07 8.57 19.24
CA LYS A 119 -4.40 7.47 19.96
C LYS A 119 -5.33 6.61 20.82
N PRO A 120 -6.35 5.95 20.26
CA PRO A 120 -7.23 5.08 21.02
C PRO A 120 -6.47 3.91 21.67
N PRO A 121 -6.91 3.43 22.86
CA PRO A 121 -6.40 2.20 23.45
C PRO A 121 -6.82 0.96 22.63
N GLN A 122 -6.26 -0.21 22.93
CA GLN A 122 -6.48 -1.44 22.16
C GLN A 122 -7.95 -1.85 22.07
N GLU A 123 -8.72 -1.68 23.14
CA GLU A 123 -10.17 -1.92 23.16
C GLU A 123 -10.91 -0.96 22.22
N GLY A 124 -10.47 0.29 22.15
CA GLY A 124 -11.02 1.28 21.22
C GLY A 124 -10.69 0.94 19.77
N LEU A 125 -9.48 0.43 19.48
CA LEU A 125 -9.11 -0.06 18.16
C LEU A 125 -9.95 -1.26 17.75
N GLU A 126 -10.19 -2.21 18.65
CA GLU A 126 -11.05 -3.36 18.38
C GLU A 126 -12.47 -2.93 18.02
N VAL A 127 -13.09 -2.06 18.81
CA VAL A 127 -14.43 -1.52 18.53
C VAL A 127 -14.46 -0.79 17.18
N HIS A 128 -13.44 0.02 16.89
CA HIS A 128 -13.32 0.77 15.64
C HIS A 128 -13.30 -0.16 14.41
N PHE A 129 -12.38 -1.13 14.38
CA PHE A 129 -12.24 -2.02 13.23
C PHE A 129 -13.42 -2.99 13.08
N ARG A 130 -14.01 -3.44 14.19
CA ARG A 130 -15.21 -4.27 14.17
C ARG A 130 -16.40 -3.54 13.54
N ALA A 131 -16.64 -2.31 13.94
CA ALA A 131 -17.70 -1.48 13.38
C ALA A 131 -17.53 -1.25 11.87
N ILE A 132 -16.28 -1.10 11.38
CA ILE A 132 -15.98 -0.95 9.96
C ILE A 132 -16.23 -2.28 9.22
N ALA A 133 -15.79 -3.41 9.79
CA ALA A 133 -15.99 -4.74 9.20
C ALA A 133 -17.48 -5.07 9.06
N GLU A 134 -18.26 -4.81 10.09
CA GLU A 134 -19.72 -5.01 10.10
C GLU A 134 -20.46 -4.10 9.11
N ALA A 135 -19.90 -2.93 8.83
CA ALA A 135 -20.51 -1.96 7.92
C ALA A 135 -20.48 -2.37 6.45
N ALA A 136 -19.51 -3.21 6.06
CA ALA A 136 -19.33 -3.73 4.70
C ALA A 136 -18.89 -5.21 4.74
N PRO A 137 -19.77 -6.13 5.17
CA PRO A 137 -19.40 -7.51 5.54
C PRO A 137 -18.88 -8.35 4.38
N THR A 138 -19.14 -7.95 3.14
CA THR A 138 -18.68 -8.64 1.93
C THR A 138 -17.42 -8.02 1.33
N LEU A 139 -16.99 -6.83 1.81
CA LEU A 139 -15.79 -6.16 1.32
C LEU A 139 -14.56 -6.66 2.09
N PRO A 140 -13.54 -7.25 1.43
CA PRO A 140 -12.29 -7.62 2.07
C PRO A 140 -11.55 -6.41 2.64
N LEU A 141 -11.11 -6.49 3.89
CA LEU A 141 -10.41 -5.43 4.59
C LEU A 141 -8.93 -5.76 4.80
N MET A 142 -8.08 -4.77 4.58
CA MET A 142 -6.68 -4.75 4.95
C MET A 142 -6.47 -3.74 6.07
N LEU A 143 -6.16 -4.20 7.27
CA LEU A 143 -5.76 -3.32 8.38
C LEU A 143 -4.38 -2.73 8.09
N TYR A 144 -4.15 -1.49 8.49
CA TYR A 144 -2.89 -0.81 8.23
C TYR A 144 -2.29 -0.20 9.48
N ASN A 145 -1.12 -0.69 9.87
CA ASN A 145 -0.37 -0.20 11.01
C ASN A 145 0.90 0.55 10.58
N ILE A 146 0.96 1.83 10.94
CA ILE A 146 2.10 2.71 10.66
C ILE A 146 2.31 3.69 11.82
N PRO A 147 2.84 3.23 12.96
CA PRO A 147 2.93 4.03 14.18
C PRO A 147 3.76 5.31 14.01
N GLY A 148 4.74 5.31 13.10
CA GLY A 148 5.53 6.50 12.77
C GLY A 148 4.72 7.67 12.19
N ARG A 149 3.52 7.41 11.64
CA ARG A 149 2.59 8.44 11.13
C ARG A 149 1.39 8.65 12.04
N THR A 150 0.85 7.56 12.58
CA THR A 150 -0.39 7.62 13.35
C THR A 150 -0.16 8.00 14.83
N GLY A 151 1.03 7.73 15.35
CA GLY A 151 1.32 7.81 16.78
C GLY A 151 0.57 6.76 17.62
N CYS A 152 -0.02 5.76 16.97
CA CYS A 152 -0.77 4.66 17.57
C CYS A 152 -0.34 3.35 16.92
N HIS A 153 -0.35 2.26 17.69
CA HIS A 153 0.02 0.92 17.27
C HIS A 153 -1.09 -0.06 17.63
N ILE A 154 -1.48 -0.93 16.69
CA ILE A 154 -2.36 -2.05 16.99
C ILE A 154 -1.52 -3.29 17.30
N GLU A 155 -1.78 -3.93 18.43
CA GLU A 155 -1.07 -5.11 18.89
C GLU A 155 -1.58 -6.38 18.19
N ALA A 156 -0.72 -7.39 18.05
CA ALA A 156 -1.06 -8.64 17.39
C ALA A 156 -2.24 -9.38 18.07
N GLU A 157 -2.34 -9.27 19.40
CA GLU A 157 -3.43 -9.84 20.20
C GLU A 157 -4.77 -9.15 19.89
N THR A 158 -4.75 -7.84 19.63
CA THR A 158 -5.95 -7.10 19.21
C THR A 158 -6.38 -7.52 17.81
N VAL A 159 -5.44 -7.70 16.89
CA VAL A 159 -5.72 -8.23 15.55
C VAL A 159 -6.27 -9.66 15.64
N ALA A 160 -5.73 -10.50 16.54
CA ALA A 160 -6.23 -11.87 16.73
C ALA A 160 -7.69 -11.91 17.20
N ARG A 161 -8.12 -10.97 18.05
CA ARG A 161 -9.54 -10.83 18.44
C ARG A 161 -10.44 -10.41 17.29
N LEU A 162 -9.90 -9.68 16.31
CA LEU A 162 -10.64 -9.27 15.11
C LEU A 162 -10.76 -10.38 14.05
N MET A 163 -10.10 -11.54 14.23
CA MET A 163 -10.18 -12.66 13.28
C MET A 163 -11.53 -13.40 13.31
N ASP A 164 -12.47 -13.02 14.15
CA ASP A 164 -13.89 -13.43 14.10
C ASP A 164 -14.70 -12.59 13.09
N CYS A 165 -14.14 -11.48 12.59
CA CYS A 165 -14.68 -10.72 11.47
C CYS A 165 -14.14 -11.33 10.16
N PRO A 166 -14.94 -12.10 9.40
CA PRO A 166 -14.45 -12.93 8.30
C PRO A 166 -13.92 -12.12 7.10
N ASN A 167 -14.30 -10.87 7.00
CA ASN A 167 -13.85 -9.95 5.95
C ASN A 167 -12.57 -9.18 6.32
N ILE A 168 -12.03 -9.30 7.53
CA ILE A 168 -10.68 -8.84 7.85
C ILE A 168 -9.71 -9.94 7.39
N VAL A 169 -9.17 -9.78 6.19
CA VAL A 169 -8.39 -10.83 5.51
C VAL A 169 -6.90 -10.54 5.43
N SER A 170 -6.50 -9.29 5.65
CA SER A 170 -5.11 -8.90 5.46
C SER A 170 -4.65 -7.75 6.36
N PHE A 171 -3.34 -7.59 6.42
CA PHE A 171 -2.67 -6.58 7.23
C PHE A 171 -1.47 -6.01 6.48
N LYS A 172 -1.36 -4.68 6.41
CA LYS A 172 -0.20 -3.96 5.93
C LYS A 172 0.68 -3.56 7.12
N ALA A 173 1.84 -4.21 7.24
CA ALA A 173 2.82 -4.00 8.31
C ALA A 173 3.82 -2.90 7.89
N ALA A 174 3.81 -1.77 8.59
CA ALA A 174 4.71 -0.64 8.35
C ALA A 174 5.26 -0.04 9.67
N SER A 175 5.48 -0.88 10.67
CA SER A 175 6.19 -0.50 11.91
C SER A 175 7.70 -0.39 11.72
N GLY A 176 8.23 -0.93 10.61
CA GLY A 176 9.66 -0.94 10.31
C GLY A 176 10.41 -2.16 10.87
N THR A 177 9.70 -3.20 11.34
CA THR A 177 10.33 -4.41 11.91
C THR A 177 9.71 -5.70 11.38
N THR A 178 10.50 -6.78 11.34
CA THR A 178 10.02 -8.13 11.02
C THR A 178 9.34 -8.81 12.20
N GLU A 179 9.58 -8.31 13.42
CA GLU A 179 8.96 -8.79 14.67
C GLU A 179 7.44 -8.63 14.63
N GLU A 180 6.92 -7.52 14.05
CA GLU A 180 5.48 -7.33 13.86
C GLU A 180 4.88 -8.46 13.03
N VAL A 181 5.52 -8.81 11.89
CA VAL A 181 5.05 -9.90 11.03
C VAL A 181 5.06 -11.22 11.78
N THR A 182 6.13 -11.50 12.54
CA THR A 182 6.26 -12.72 13.34
C THR A 182 5.17 -12.80 14.42
N ALA A 183 4.92 -11.71 15.16
CA ALA A 183 3.87 -11.65 16.17
C ALA A 183 2.47 -11.90 15.58
N LEU A 184 2.16 -11.25 14.46
CA LEU A 184 0.90 -11.46 13.74
C LEU A 184 0.75 -12.90 13.23
N ARG A 185 1.82 -13.52 12.72
CA ARG A 185 1.81 -14.92 12.29
C ARG A 185 1.54 -15.88 13.44
N LEU A 186 2.12 -15.63 14.60
CA LEU A 186 1.90 -16.44 15.80
C LEU A 186 0.47 -16.27 16.34
N ALA A 187 -0.07 -15.05 16.34
CA ALA A 187 -1.40 -14.75 16.89
C ALA A 187 -2.56 -15.13 15.94
N CYS A 188 -2.39 -14.92 14.62
CA CYS A 188 -3.46 -15.07 13.63
C CYS A 188 -3.30 -16.31 12.73
N GLY A 189 -2.11 -16.90 12.70
CA GLY A 189 -1.79 -18.05 11.83
C GLY A 189 -1.84 -17.69 10.33
N SER A 190 -2.31 -18.63 9.50
CA SER A 190 -2.48 -18.45 8.05
C SER A 190 -3.78 -17.76 7.66
N ARG A 191 -4.65 -17.41 8.61
CA ARG A 191 -5.93 -16.73 8.33
C ARG A 191 -5.74 -15.28 7.90
N LEU A 192 -4.63 -14.65 8.27
CA LEU A 192 -4.31 -13.27 7.96
C LEU A 192 -3.17 -13.21 6.94
N ALA A 193 -3.40 -12.59 5.78
CA ALA A 193 -2.37 -12.30 4.81
C ALA A 193 -1.61 -11.02 5.19
N ILE A 194 -0.31 -11.11 5.43
CA ILE A 194 0.49 -9.96 5.86
C ILE A 194 1.29 -9.44 4.67
N TYR A 195 1.17 -8.15 4.40
CA TYR A 195 1.92 -7.44 3.36
C TYR A 195 2.93 -6.50 4.00
N SER A 196 4.13 -6.44 3.45
CA SER A 196 5.05 -5.36 3.79
C SER A 196 4.45 -4.01 3.39
N GLY A 197 4.54 -3.03 4.26
CA GLY A 197 4.23 -1.63 3.96
C GLY A 197 5.48 -0.80 3.66
N ASP A 198 6.65 -1.45 3.62
CA ASP A 198 7.97 -0.88 3.37
C ASP A 198 8.66 -1.66 2.25
N ASP A 199 8.99 -0.97 1.15
CA ASP A 199 9.65 -1.57 -0.01
C ASP A 199 10.99 -2.23 0.36
N GLY A 200 11.78 -1.57 1.22
CA GLY A 200 13.08 -2.06 1.68
C GLY A 200 13.00 -3.28 2.60
N LEU A 201 11.86 -3.50 3.24
CA LEU A 201 11.61 -4.66 4.11
C LEU A 201 10.84 -5.78 3.42
N THR A 202 10.54 -5.66 2.12
CA THR A 202 9.77 -6.68 1.41
C THR A 202 10.42 -8.06 1.52
N LEU A 203 11.66 -8.22 1.09
CA LEU A 203 12.35 -9.51 1.14
C LEU A 203 12.55 -10.04 2.57
N PRO A 204 13.02 -9.24 3.56
CA PRO A 204 13.06 -9.66 4.96
C PRO A 204 11.70 -10.11 5.50
N MET A 205 10.61 -9.40 5.21
CA MET A 205 9.28 -9.77 5.69
C MET A 205 8.73 -11.03 5.00
N LEU A 206 9.05 -11.27 3.73
CA LEU A 206 8.73 -12.54 3.06
C LEU A 206 9.35 -13.72 3.81
N SER A 207 10.59 -13.58 4.33
CA SER A 207 11.29 -14.65 5.05
C SER A 207 10.64 -15.03 6.38
N VAL A 208 9.83 -14.15 6.97
CA VAL A 208 9.08 -14.39 8.21
C VAL A 208 7.57 -14.57 7.98
N GLY A 209 7.14 -14.69 6.72
CA GLY A 209 5.78 -15.12 6.36
C GLY A 209 4.85 -14.02 5.84
N ALA A 210 5.37 -12.86 5.44
CA ALA A 210 4.60 -11.95 4.59
C ALA A 210 4.34 -12.58 3.22
N VAL A 211 3.28 -12.14 2.53
CA VAL A 211 2.85 -12.70 1.24
C VAL A 211 3.19 -11.80 0.05
N GLY A 212 3.53 -10.55 0.31
CA GLY A 212 3.79 -9.54 -0.71
C GLY A 212 4.03 -8.16 -0.11
N VAL A 213 3.82 -7.13 -0.91
CA VAL A 213 4.09 -5.73 -0.56
C VAL A 213 2.97 -4.79 -1.01
N VAL A 214 2.65 -3.79 -0.18
CA VAL A 214 1.91 -2.60 -0.59
C VAL A 214 2.95 -1.50 -0.87
N SER A 215 3.38 -1.43 -2.11
CA SER A 215 4.60 -0.78 -2.59
C SER A 215 4.38 0.68 -3.01
N VAL A 216 5.39 1.50 -2.81
CA VAL A 216 5.56 2.82 -3.44
C VAL A 216 6.51 2.70 -4.64
N ALA A 217 7.58 1.93 -4.52
CA ALA A 217 8.60 1.80 -5.55
C ALA A 217 8.11 1.10 -6.81
N SER A 218 7.03 0.33 -6.73
CA SER A 218 6.39 -0.32 -7.89
C SER A 218 5.88 0.67 -8.96
N HIS A 219 5.76 1.96 -8.65
CA HIS A 219 5.50 2.99 -9.66
C HIS A 219 6.60 3.09 -10.75
N VAL A 220 7.83 2.75 -10.41
CA VAL A 220 9.00 2.96 -11.27
C VAL A 220 9.92 1.73 -11.38
N ALA A 221 9.66 0.68 -10.59
CA ALA A 221 10.44 -0.56 -10.54
C ALA A 221 9.55 -1.81 -10.35
N GLY A 222 8.32 -1.78 -10.85
CA GLY A 222 7.35 -2.88 -10.72
C GLY A 222 7.91 -4.23 -11.20
N PRO A 223 8.47 -4.33 -12.44
CA PRO A 223 9.04 -5.58 -12.94
C PRO A 223 10.18 -6.14 -12.08
N GLN A 224 11.06 -5.29 -11.56
CA GLN A 224 12.18 -5.72 -10.71
C GLN A 224 11.69 -6.21 -9.34
N ILE A 225 10.69 -5.54 -8.74
CA ILE A 225 10.06 -5.99 -7.49
C ILE A 225 9.34 -7.32 -7.71
N ARG A 226 8.68 -7.49 -8.84
CA ARG A 226 8.05 -8.75 -9.25
C ARG A 226 9.09 -9.86 -9.32
N ALA A 227 10.17 -9.65 -10.06
CA ALA A 227 11.24 -10.63 -10.21
C ALA A 227 11.87 -11.00 -8.85
N MET A 228 12.08 -10.04 -7.94
CA MET A 228 12.60 -10.30 -6.60
C MET A 228 11.67 -11.20 -5.79
N ILE A 229 10.36 -10.92 -5.80
CA ILE A 229 9.37 -11.69 -5.05
C ILE A 229 9.24 -13.10 -5.65
N ASP A 230 9.15 -13.22 -6.98
CA ASP A 230 9.00 -14.49 -7.67
C ASP A 230 10.22 -15.38 -7.43
N ALA A 231 11.44 -14.86 -7.57
CA ALA A 231 12.67 -15.58 -7.26
C ALA A 231 12.67 -16.11 -5.82
N TYR A 232 12.25 -15.31 -4.84
CA TYR A 232 12.15 -15.76 -3.46
C TYR A 232 11.14 -16.92 -3.29
N VAL A 233 9.97 -16.81 -3.93
CA VAL A 233 8.89 -17.80 -3.84
C VAL A 233 9.28 -19.12 -4.52
N GLU A 234 10.06 -19.06 -5.59
CA GLU A 234 10.59 -20.20 -6.31
C GLU A 234 11.78 -20.87 -5.61
N GLY A 235 12.25 -20.26 -4.49
CA GLY A 235 13.38 -20.79 -3.71
C GLY A 235 14.75 -20.29 -4.17
N GLU A 236 14.80 -19.43 -5.17
CA GLU A 236 16.01 -18.81 -5.71
C GLU A 236 16.49 -17.64 -4.84
N VAL A 237 16.76 -17.93 -3.56
CA VAL A 237 17.06 -16.92 -2.53
C VAL A 237 18.25 -16.02 -2.90
N GLY A 238 19.27 -16.57 -3.56
CA GLY A 238 20.43 -15.80 -4.01
C GLY A 238 20.06 -14.77 -5.09
N ALA A 239 19.19 -15.11 -6.02
CA ALA A 239 18.69 -14.19 -7.04
C ALA A 239 17.81 -13.12 -6.43
N ALA A 240 16.92 -13.49 -5.50
CA ALA A 240 16.09 -12.54 -4.76
C ALA A 240 16.93 -11.53 -3.95
N LEU A 241 18.02 -12.00 -3.30
CA LEU A 241 18.93 -11.13 -2.57
C LEU A 241 19.64 -10.15 -3.50
N ALA A 242 20.17 -10.60 -4.64
CA ALA A 242 20.82 -9.73 -5.61
C ALA A 242 19.89 -8.62 -6.11
N LEU A 243 18.64 -8.95 -6.44
CA LEU A 243 17.63 -7.97 -6.85
C LEU A 243 17.27 -7.00 -5.71
N HIS A 244 17.18 -7.49 -4.47
CA HIS A 244 16.96 -6.65 -3.31
C HIS A 244 18.09 -5.63 -3.14
N GLU A 245 19.35 -6.07 -3.18
CA GLU A 245 20.52 -5.19 -3.07
C GLU A 245 20.54 -4.12 -4.17
N GLN A 246 20.18 -4.47 -5.39
CA GLN A 246 20.04 -3.58 -6.54
C GLN A 246 18.96 -2.49 -6.31
N LEU A 247 17.84 -2.86 -5.65
CA LEU A 247 16.70 -1.98 -5.42
C LEU A 247 16.87 -1.06 -4.21
N ILE A 248 17.73 -1.39 -3.23
CA ILE A 248 17.92 -0.62 -1.99
C ILE A 248 18.24 0.87 -2.24
N PRO A 249 19.11 1.25 -3.20
CA PRO A 249 19.36 2.66 -3.48
C PRO A 249 18.09 3.42 -3.90
N LEU A 250 17.23 2.80 -4.73
CA LEU A 250 15.96 3.38 -5.13
C LEU A 250 15.00 3.50 -3.95
N PHE A 251 14.85 2.46 -3.14
CA PHE A 251 14.00 2.50 -1.96
C PHE A 251 14.38 3.63 -1.02
N LYS A 252 15.68 3.80 -0.74
CA LYS A 252 16.19 4.93 0.05
C LYS A 252 15.90 6.28 -0.57
N ALA A 253 16.08 6.43 -1.88
CA ALA A 253 15.81 7.69 -2.59
C ALA A 253 14.33 8.07 -2.57
N LEU A 254 13.42 7.09 -2.69
CA LEU A 254 11.96 7.30 -2.64
C LEU A 254 11.44 7.65 -1.25
N PHE A 255 12.22 7.44 -0.19
CA PHE A 255 11.90 7.79 1.19
C PHE A 255 12.89 8.77 1.81
N ALA A 256 13.71 9.46 0.97
CA ALA A 256 14.64 10.50 1.44
C ALA A 256 13.92 11.71 2.08
N THR A 257 12.65 11.91 1.75
CA THR A 257 11.73 12.82 2.44
C THR A 257 10.32 12.21 2.43
N THR A 258 9.34 12.96 2.92
CA THR A 258 7.95 12.49 3.08
C THR A 258 7.36 11.96 1.77
N ASN A 259 6.93 10.68 1.74
CA ASN A 259 6.12 10.11 0.67
C ASN A 259 4.73 10.81 0.64
N PRO A 260 4.23 11.24 -0.55
CA PRO A 260 4.61 10.84 -1.91
C PRO A 260 5.54 11.82 -2.66
N ILE A 261 6.22 12.74 -2.00
CA ILE A 261 7.03 13.77 -2.68
C ILE A 261 8.06 13.15 -3.64
N PRO A 262 8.92 12.17 -3.22
CA PRO A 262 9.92 11.62 -4.14
C PRO A 262 9.32 10.75 -5.24
N VAL A 263 8.27 9.97 -4.98
CA VAL A 263 7.69 9.10 -6.00
C VAL A 263 6.98 9.89 -7.11
N LYS A 264 6.34 11.02 -6.79
CA LYS A 264 5.79 11.92 -7.81
C LYS A 264 6.91 12.49 -8.68
N ALA A 265 8.02 12.94 -8.07
CA ALA A 265 9.19 13.37 -8.82
C ALA A 265 9.82 12.26 -9.68
N ALA A 266 9.84 11.00 -9.18
CA ALA A 266 10.33 9.85 -9.95
C ALA A 266 9.45 9.57 -11.17
N LEU A 267 8.13 9.66 -11.04
CA LEU A 267 7.19 9.55 -12.14
C LEU A 267 7.41 10.65 -13.19
N GLU A 268 7.60 11.90 -12.76
CA GLU A 268 7.92 13.02 -13.68
C GLU A 268 9.24 12.78 -14.43
N ILE A 269 10.29 12.32 -13.76
CA ILE A 269 11.57 11.97 -14.40
C ILE A 269 11.36 10.86 -15.45
N ASN A 270 10.39 9.98 -15.23
CA ASN A 270 10.01 8.90 -16.15
C ASN A 270 8.97 9.33 -17.21
N GLY A 271 8.65 10.63 -17.31
CA GLY A 271 7.76 11.18 -18.33
C GLY A 271 6.27 11.18 -17.98
N TRP A 272 5.91 10.90 -16.72
CA TRP A 272 4.54 10.99 -16.22
C TRP A 272 4.30 12.34 -15.54
N SER A 273 3.56 13.24 -16.15
CA SER A 273 3.26 14.58 -15.61
C SER A 273 2.17 14.52 -14.54
N VAL A 274 2.44 13.85 -13.41
CA VAL A 274 1.46 13.61 -12.32
C VAL A 274 1.19 14.83 -11.43
N GLY A 275 1.83 15.95 -11.71
CA GLY A 275 1.66 17.20 -10.97
C GLY A 275 2.31 17.21 -9.58
N ALA A 276 2.44 18.40 -9.02
CA ALA A 276 2.99 18.58 -7.68
C ALA A 276 2.04 18.05 -6.60
N PRO A 277 2.56 17.61 -5.44
CA PRO A 277 1.70 17.32 -4.29
C PRO A 277 0.88 18.54 -3.86
N ARG A 278 -0.32 18.32 -3.33
CA ARG A 278 -1.11 19.41 -2.72
C ARG A 278 -0.50 19.88 -1.40
N PRO A 279 -0.57 21.17 -1.06
CA PRO A 279 -0.23 21.63 0.28
C PRO A 279 -0.98 20.85 1.37
N PRO A 280 -0.36 20.57 2.53
CA PRO A 280 0.90 21.16 3.02
C PRO A 280 2.19 20.50 2.48
N LEU A 281 2.08 19.51 1.60
CA LEU A 281 3.26 18.94 0.95
C LEU A 281 3.81 19.91 -0.11
N SER A 282 5.08 19.71 -0.46
CA SER A 282 5.80 20.55 -1.44
C SER A 282 6.51 19.69 -2.48
N SER A 283 6.98 20.31 -3.54
CA SER A 283 7.81 19.62 -4.54
C SER A 283 9.15 19.17 -3.96
N LEU A 284 9.75 18.14 -4.56
CA LEU A 284 11.06 17.62 -4.15
C LEU A 284 12.16 18.68 -4.40
N PRO A 285 13.04 18.98 -3.42
CA PRO A 285 14.18 19.86 -3.60
C PRO A 285 15.12 19.38 -4.71
N GLU A 286 15.70 20.32 -5.47
CA GLU A 286 16.49 20.00 -6.68
C GLU A 286 17.69 19.09 -6.41
N ALA A 287 18.38 19.24 -5.29
CA ALA A 287 19.49 18.35 -4.91
C ALA A 287 19.02 16.89 -4.74
N MET A 288 17.84 16.68 -4.14
CA MET A 288 17.26 15.34 -3.99
C MET A 288 16.72 14.80 -5.33
N ARG A 289 16.18 15.68 -6.18
CA ARG A 289 15.73 15.33 -7.53
C ARG A 289 16.89 14.83 -8.40
N THR A 290 18.04 15.49 -8.35
CA THR A 290 19.26 15.06 -9.04
C THR A 290 19.71 13.68 -8.55
N THR A 291 19.76 13.45 -7.24
CA THR A 291 20.10 12.16 -6.64
C THR A 291 19.15 11.06 -7.10
N LEU A 292 17.85 11.32 -7.06
CA LEU A 292 16.80 10.39 -7.51
C LEU A 292 16.94 10.07 -9.00
N SER A 293 17.20 11.07 -9.86
CA SER A 293 17.41 10.88 -11.29
C SER A 293 18.60 9.99 -11.59
N ASN A 294 19.73 10.19 -10.89
CA ASN A 294 20.91 9.35 -11.02
C ASN A 294 20.62 7.89 -10.60
N THR A 295 19.90 7.73 -9.50
CA THR A 295 19.49 6.39 -9.01
C THR A 295 18.62 5.67 -10.02
N LEU A 296 17.60 6.34 -10.59
CA LEU A 296 16.73 5.77 -11.62
C LEU A 296 17.51 5.41 -12.90
N SER A 297 18.48 6.24 -13.28
CA SER A 297 19.33 5.99 -14.45
C SER A 297 20.25 4.78 -14.25
N ALA A 298 20.82 4.62 -13.06
CA ALA A 298 21.65 3.45 -12.72
C ALA A 298 20.82 2.15 -12.75
N LEU A 299 19.61 2.17 -12.21
CA LEU A 299 18.73 0.98 -12.21
C LEU A 299 18.34 0.50 -13.61
N ARG A 300 18.29 1.40 -14.61
CA ARG A 300 17.96 1.04 -16.01
C ARG A 300 19.12 0.41 -16.77
N GLN A 301 20.35 0.52 -16.27
CA GLN A 301 21.55 0.00 -16.92
C GLN A 301 21.92 -1.42 -16.45
N THR A 302 21.28 -1.87 -15.40
CA THR A 302 21.40 -3.22 -14.83
C THR A 302 20.26 -4.11 -15.26
#